data_52ded406575544f62c91b64a953b271e
#
_entry.id   52ded406575544f62c91b64a953b271e
#
_cell.length_a   1.000
_cell.length_b   1.000
_cell.length_c   1.000
_cell.angle_alpha   90.00
_cell.angle_beta   90.00
_cell.angle_gamma   90.00
#
_symmetry.space_group_name_H-M   'P 1'
#
loop_
_entity.id
_entity.type
_entity.pdbx_description
1 polymer ?
#
loop_
_entity_poly.entity_id
_entity_poly.type
_entity_poly.pdbx_seq_one_letter_code
_entity_poly.pdbx_strand_id
1 'polypeptide(L)'
;RDIPARGMRPNTGFFQATGIEMFKGTILVDDKLATNVEGVYAAGDCAMVTNRITGQRQWSPMGSSANMEGRTLALALGGRDVSYPGVLGTGVVKMPGLNGGRTGLSEEQAKAAGFDPVCCLAVTDDKAHYYPGAAWFAIKLVADRSTHRLLGVQVLGPGAVDKVTDIGVTAVSMKACLEDLSNLDLSYAPPFSTAIHPFVQAVCILQNKLNGDLDSFTPAEYLAGAAKEYRIVDVNPAGPTIPGATYVDLLSVNGAVPGLGKDEKLLLVCAKGKRAYLLQNRLKYYGYTNTKVLEGSSFFNEIKAEKKPGTVTVPADEITRVKALGCLHNKGTDNFNIRVITRNGKVTAAEQMKIAEAAEMTTRLTMEIVGVPFEKIQELRAFLAEAGLETGGTGSKVRPVVACKGTTCQYGLLDSYALSEKIHERFYHGYASVKLPHKFKIAVGGCPNNCVKPNLNDFGIVGQRVPMVDLEKCRGCGRCQVSLACPVGASQVVDGK
;
A
#
# COMPACT_ATOMS: atom_id res chain seq x y z
N ARG A 1 -10.49 0.42 -14.81
CA ARG A 1 -9.88 1.13 -15.98
C ARG A 1 -8.41 1.32 -15.64
N ASP A 2 -7.55 0.68 -16.38
CA ASP A 2 -6.12 0.93 -16.31
C ASP A 2 -5.87 2.34 -16.82
N ILE A 3 -5.27 3.18 -16.02
CA ILE A 3 -4.82 4.51 -16.44
C ILE A 3 -3.41 4.31 -16.99
N PRO A 4 -3.20 4.41 -18.32
CA PRO A 4 -1.87 4.24 -18.88
C PRO A 4 -0.99 5.43 -18.49
N ALA A 5 -0.04 5.23 -17.57
CA ALA A 5 0.99 6.19 -17.25
C ALA A 5 2.12 6.07 -18.29
N ARG A 6 2.10 6.90 -19.33
CA ARG A 6 3.10 6.85 -20.41
C ARG A 6 4.42 7.55 -20.08
N GLY A 7 4.51 8.24 -18.96
CA GLY A 7 5.69 9.05 -18.60
C GLY A 7 5.89 10.25 -19.56
N MET A 8 6.93 11.04 -19.30
CA MET A 8 7.38 12.10 -20.20
C MET A 8 8.38 11.58 -21.23
N ARG A 9 8.42 12.21 -22.39
CA ARG A 9 9.47 12.04 -23.41
C ARG A 9 9.90 13.42 -23.89
N PRO A 10 11.21 13.70 -23.97
CA PRO A 10 11.68 14.96 -24.51
C PRO A 10 11.33 15.07 -26.00
N ASN A 11 10.90 16.25 -26.43
CA ASN A 11 10.57 16.52 -27.82
C ASN A 11 11.83 16.93 -28.60
N THR A 12 12.73 16.00 -28.83
CA THR A 12 14.06 16.22 -29.40
C THR A 12 14.28 15.47 -30.71
N GLY A 13 13.24 14.84 -31.24
CA GLY A 13 13.32 14.02 -32.46
C GLY A 13 13.88 14.73 -33.68
N PHE A 14 13.68 16.05 -33.79
CA PHE A 14 14.17 16.86 -34.89
C PHE A 14 15.70 17.15 -34.84
N PHE A 15 16.37 16.83 -33.73
CA PHE A 15 17.82 16.94 -33.63
C PHE A 15 18.58 15.69 -34.10
N GLN A 16 17.91 14.57 -34.39
CA GLN A 16 18.55 13.30 -34.74
C GLN A 16 19.49 13.38 -35.95
N ALA A 17 19.25 14.32 -36.88
CA ALA A 17 20.08 14.48 -38.09
C ALA A 17 21.10 15.64 -38.00
N THR A 18 21.25 16.28 -36.85
CA THR A 18 22.08 17.49 -36.69
C THR A 18 23.52 17.23 -36.25
N GLY A 19 23.88 15.99 -35.95
CA GLY A 19 25.18 15.65 -35.39
C GLY A 19 25.31 15.89 -33.87
N ILE A 20 24.24 16.37 -33.20
CA ILE A 20 24.20 16.51 -31.74
C ILE A 20 24.13 15.12 -31.11
N GLU A 21 25.01 14.84 -30.15
CA GLU A 21 25.02 13.58 -29.41
C GLU A 21 23.81 13.47 -28.50
N MET A 22 23.15 12.33 -28.58
CA MET A 22 21.91 12.06 -27.83
C MET A 22 21.96 10.71 -27.12
N PHE A 23 21.28 10.62 -25.99
CA PHE A 23 21.09 9.36 -25.25
C PHE A 23 19.66 9.22 -24.78
N LYS A 24 18.98 8.13 -25.17
CA LYS A 24 17.57 7.86 -24.81
C LYS A 24 16.60 9.02 -25.09
N GLY A 25 16.84 9.74 -26.18
CA GLY A 25 16.02 10.87 -26.60
C GLY A 25 16.31 12.20 -25.89
N THR A 26 17.39 12.28 -25.12
CA THR A 26 17.86 13.52 -24.49
C THR A 26 19.19 13.96 -25.10
N ILE A 27 19.50 15.25 -25.06
CA ILE A 27 20.73 15.83 -25.56
C ILE A 27 21.82 15.67 -24.51
N LEU A 28 22.96 15.11 -24.87
CA LEU A 28 24.13 14.99 -23.98
C LEU A 28 24.80 16.35 -23.82
N VAL A 29 25.08 16.71 -22.57
CA VAL A 29 25.78 17.94 -22.22
C VAL A 29 26.90 17.67 -21.22
N ASP A 30 27.88 18.55 -21.18
CA ASP A 30 28.92 18.59 -20.15
C ASP A 30 28.43 19.37 -18.89
N ASP A 31 29.34 19.66 -17.97
CA ASP A 31 29.06 20.40 -16.74
C ASP A 31 28.86 21.91 -16.98
N LYS A 32 29.20 22.44 -18.16
CA LYS A 32 28.87 23.79 -18.63
C LYS A 32 27.62 23.85 -19.49
N LEU A 33 26.89 22.71 -19.60
CA LEU A 33 25.70 22.54 -20.42
C LEU A 33 25.94 22.69 -21.92
N ALA A 34 27.21 22.56 -22.35
CA ALA A 34 27.58 22.55 -23.77
C ALA A 34 27.35 21.16 -24.37
N THR A 35 26.90 21.12 -25.63
CA THR A 35 26.82 19.89 -26.41
C THR A 35 28.16 19.59 -27.08
N ASN A 36 28.24 18.48 -27.80
CA ASN A 36 29.42 18.17 -28.66
C ASN A 36 29.57 19.10 -29.86
N VAL A 37 28.59 19.96 -30.16
CA VAL A 37 28.61 20.90 -31.26
C VAL A 37 28.97 22.28 -30.69
N GLU A 38 30.04 22.88 -31.18
CA GLU A 38 30.53 24.19 -30.73
C GLU A 38 29.45 25.27 -30.82
N GLY A 39 29.30 26.06 -29.77
CA GLY A 39 28.30 27.12 -29.68
C GLY A 39 26.87 26.67 -29.44
N VAL A 40 26.65 25.37 -29.28
CA VAL A 40 25.33 24.78 -29.03
C VAL A 40 25.24 24.23 -27.59
N TYR A 41 24.22 24.67 -26.88
CA TYR A 41 23.97 24.34 -25.47
C TYR A 41 22.59 23.75 -25.31
N ALA A 42 22.38 22.95 -24.25
CA ALA A 42 21.05 22.47 -23.89
C ALA A 42 20.85 22.47 -22.36
N ALA A 43 19.66 22.85 -21.94
CA ALA A 43 19.27 22.90 -20.54
C ALA A 43 17.80 22.54 -20.36
N GLY A 44 17.43 22.06 -19.18
CA GLY A 44 16.08 21.66 -18.82
C GLY A 44 15.73 20.24 -19.27
N ASP A 45 14.43 19.99 -19.48
CA ASP A 45 13.89 18.64 -19.67
C ASP A 45 14.43 17.90 -20.92
N CYS A 46 15.07 18.60 -21.84
CA CYS A 46 15.73 18.01 -23.00
C CYS A 46 17.17 17.56 -22.75
N ALA A 47 17.82 18.03 -21.68
CA ALA A 47 19.22 17.76 -21.39
C ALA A 47 19.42 16.50 -20.54
N MET A 48 20.52 15.77 -20.83
CA MET A 48 21.01 14.66 -20.02
C MET A 48 22.23 15.14 -19.23
N VAL A 49 22.03 15.31 -17.94
CA VAL A 49 23.04 15.80 -17.00
C VAL A 49 23.74 14.64 -16.26
N THR A 50 24.44 14.95 -15.18
CA THR A 50 25.21 13.98 -14.40
C THR A 50 24.60 13.76 -13.00
N ASN A 51 24.60 12.54 -12.51
CA ASN A 51 24.29 12.26 -11.11
C ASN A 51 25.47 12.64 -10.21
N ARG A 52 25.23 13.43 -9.19
CA ARG A 52 26.28 13.96 -8.28
C ARG A 52 26.97 12.89 -7.42
N ILE A 53 26.34 11.74 -7.24
CA ILE A 53 26.88 10.65 -6.40
C ILE A 53 27.72 9.70 -7.25
N THR A 54 27.18 9.31 -8.41
CA THR A 54 27.76 8.22 -9.23
C THR A 54 28.60 8.73 -10.38
N GLY A 55 28.48 10.01 -10.76
CA GLY A 55 29.10 10.54 -12.00
C GLY A 55 28.44 10.05 -13.29
N GLN A 56 27.44 9.18 -13.22
CA GLN A 56 26.77 8.63 -14.39
C GLN A 56 25.72 9.59 -14.97
N ARG A 57 25.40 9.40 -16.23
CA ARG A 57 24.35 10.18 -16.89
C ARG A 57 23.00 9.96 -16.24
N GLN A 58 22.30 11.05 -15.97
CA GLN A 58 20.95 11.03 -15.38
C GLN A 58 20.06 12.08 -16.02
N TRP A 59 18.87 11.67 -16.41
CA TRP A 59 17.81 12.57 -16.84
C TRP A 59 17.00 13.07 -15.64
N SER A 60 16.77 14.38 -15.57
CA SER A 60 16.04 15.03 -14.47
C SER A 60 15.02 16.04 -15.02
N PRO A 61 13.87 15.58 -15.55
CA PRO A 61 12.84 16.45 -16.09
C PRO A 61 12.02 17.09 -14.96
N MET A 62 12.65 18.02 -14.26
CA MET A 62 12.11 18.70 -13.09
C MET A 62 12.29 20.21 -13.24
N GLY A 63 11.24 20.99 -12.96
CA GLY A 63 11.30 22.44 -13.05
C GLY A 63 12.42 23.08 -12.20
N SER A 64 12.75 22.48 -11.04
CA SER A 64 13.89 22.91 -10.21
C SER A 64 15.22 22.72 -10.91
N SER A 65 15.45 21.52 -11.50
CA SER A 65 16.67 21.24 -12.27
C SER A 65 16.79 22.18 -13.47
N ALA A 66 15.73 22.33 -14.26
CA ALA A 66 15.68 23.18 -15.43
C ALA A 66 16.02 24.65 -15.10
N ASN A 67 15.50 25.18 -14.00
CA ASN A 67 15.82 26.53 -13.56
C ASN A 67 17.28 26.69 -13.12
N MET A 68 17.83 25.72 -12.40
CA MET A 68 19.25 25.76 -11.98
C MET A 68 20.19 25.61 -13.17
N GLU A 69 19.88 24.74 -14.11
CA GLU A 69 20.63 24.57 -15.36
C GLU A 69 20.59 25.87 -16.19
N GLY A 70 19.41 26.44 -16.42
CA GLY A 70 19.28 27.70 -17.15
C GLY A 70 20.03 28.83 -16.50
N ARG A 71 20.01 28.94 -15.15
CA ARG A 71 20.80 29.93 -14.42
C ARG A 71 22.31 29.73 -14.59
N THR A 72 22.77 28.47 -14.47
CA THR A 72 24.21 28.16 -14.63
C THR A 72 24.66 28.46 -16.04
N LEU A 73 23.89 28.05 -17.06
CA LEU A 73 24.19 28.35 -18.47
C LEU A 73 24.28 29.86 -18.73
N ALA A 74 23.32 30.65 -18.24
CA ALA A 74 23.32 32.09 -18.41
C ALA A 74 24.58 32.76 -17.79
N LEU A 75 24.99 32.29 -16.61
CA LEU A 75 26.22 32.80 -15.96
C LEU A 75 27.48 32.38 -16.73
N ALA A 76 27.54 31.15 -17.24
CA ALA A 76 28.66 30.69 -18.06
C ALA A 76 28.80 31.48 -19.38
N LEU A 77 27.68 31.67 -20.09
CA LEU A 77 27.64 32.48 -21.31
C LEU A 77 27.97 33.94 -21.06
N GLY A 78 27.69 34.44 -19.84
CA GLY A 78 28.11 35.78 -19.37
C GLY A 78 29.58 35.87 -18.95
N GLY A 79 30.40 34.86 -19.22
CA GLY A 79 31.84 34.83 -18.96
C GLY A 79 32.24 34.49 -17.52
N ARG A 80 31.33 33.99 -16.68
CA ARG A 80 31.66 33.50 -15.34
C ARG A 80 32.14 32.06 -15.38
N ASP A 81 33.16 31.72 -14.60
CA ASP A 81 33.60 30.33 -14.43
C ASP A 81 32.71 29.62 -13.44
N VAL A 82 31.65 29.01 -13.96
CA VAL A 82 30.66 28.24 -13.20
C VAL A 82 30.34 26.94 -13.93
N SER A 83 30.04 25.88 -13.18
CA SER A 83 29.59 24.61 -13.71
C SER A 83 28.33 24.11 -12.98
N TYR A 84 27.54 23.30 -13.66
CA TYR A 84 26.39 22.66 -13.09
C TYR A 84 26.83 21.35 -12.41
N PRO A 85 26.62 21.20 -11.09
CA PRO A 85 27.15 20.03 -10.37
C PRO A 85 26.37 18.74 -10.63
N GLY A 86 25.32 18.82 -11.42
CA GLY A 86 24.43 17.69 -11.68
C GLY A 86 23.31 17.55 -10.63
N VAL A 87 22.62 16.41 -10.67
CA VAL A 87 21.39 16.14 -9.90
C VAL A 87 21.53 15.00 -8.92
N LEU A 88 20.67 14.98 -7.89
CA LEU A 88 20.54 13.89 -6.93
C LEU A 88 19.29 13.00 -7.18
N GLY A 89 18.47 13.34 -8.18
CA GLY A 89 17.20 12.67 -8.40
C GLY A 89 16.16 12.95 -7.32
N THR A 90 16.20 14.16 -6.74
CA THR A 90 15.28 14.61 -5.71
C THR A 90 13.87 14.81 -6.28
N GLY A 91 12.87 14.38 -5.54
CA GLY A 91 11.47 14.58 -5.89
C GLY A 91 10.56 14.41 -4.69
N VAL A 92 9.45 15.14 -4.72
CA VAL A 92 8.35 15.00 -3.76
C VAL A 92 7.04 14.81 -4.52
N VAL A 93 6.12 14.07 -3.92
CA VAL A 93 4.80 13.81 -4.49
C VAL A 93 3.74 13.93 -3.41
N LYS A 94 2.63 14.56 -3.76
CA LYS A 94 1.44 14.61 -2.93
C LYS A 94 0.41 13.62 -3.44
N MET A 95 -0.04 12.73 -2.56
CA MET A 95 -1.08 11.76 -2.83
C MET A 95 -2.27 11.99 -1.89
N PRO A 96 -3.47 11.44 -2.15
CA PRO A 96 -4.58 11.52 -1.21
C PRO A 96 -4.20 10.95 0.17
N GLY A 97 -4.18 11.80 1.20
CA GLY A 97 -3.85 11.43 2.58
C GLY A 97 -2.40 11.02 2.86
N LEU A 98 -1.51 11.08 1.89
CA LEU A 98 -0.13 10.64 2.01
C LEU A 98 0.79 11.48 1.12
N ASN A 99 2.00 11.81 1.62
CA ASN A 99 3.04 12.46 0.85
C ASN A 99 4.27 11.55 0.77
N GLY A 100 5.02 11.64 -0.32
CA GLY A 100 6.28 10.92 -0.50
C GLY A 100 7.39 11.86 -0.90
N GLY A 101 8.60 11.60 -0.42
CA GLY A 101 9.81 12.34 -0.79
C GLY A 101 11.00 11.41 -0.95
N ARG A 102 11.92 11.77 -1.84
CA ARG A 102 13.18 11.04 -2.00
C ARG A 102 14.30 11.94 -2.48
N THR A 103 15.55 11.56 -2.16
CA THR A 103 16.76 12.12 -2.75
C THR A 103 17.89 11.10 -2.72
N GLY A 104 18.85 11.22 -3.62
CA GLY A 104 19.98 10.30 -3.73
C GLY A 104 19.61 8.94 -4.31
N LEU A 105 20.35 7.91 -3.94
CA LEU A 105 20.26 6.56 -4.49
C LEU A 105 19.29 5.67 -3.71
N SER A 106 18.57 4.81 -4.41
CA SER A 106 17.97 3.62 -3.78
C SER A 106 19.05 2.61 -3.44
N GLU A 107 18.71 1.62 -2.62
CA GLU A 107 19.62 0.50 -2.30
C GLU A 107 20.12 -0.23 -3.56
N GLU A 108 19.22 -0.50 -4.51
CA GLU A 108 19.56 -1.14 -5.79
C GLU A 108 20.47 -0.26 -6.64
N GLN A 109 20.17 1.05 -6.70
CA GLN A 109 21.00 2.01 -7.44
C GLN A 109 22.40 2.14 -6.81
N ALA A 110 22.51 2.11 -5.50
CA ALA A 110 23.78 2.14 -4.78
C ALA A 110 24.61 0.87 -5.08
N LYS A 111 24.00 -0.32 -5.02
CA LYS A 111 24.64 -1.58 -5.43
C LYS A 111 25.11 -1.54 -6.88
N ALA A 112 24.26 -1.09 -7.79
CA ALA A 112 24.61 -0.97 -9.21
C ALA A 112 25.73 0.04 -9.49
N ALA A 113 25.90 1.04 -8.61
CA ALA A 113 26.98 2.01 -8.67
C ALA A 113 28.28 1.57 -7.98
N GLY A 114 28.34 0.36 -7.44
CA GLY A 114 29.53 -0.23 -6.81
C GLY A 114 29.72 0.09 -5.33
N PHE A 115 28.72 0.67 -4.66
CA PHE A 115 28.72 0.84 -3.20
C PHE A 115 28.32 -0.46 -2.49
N ASP A 116 28.69 -0.57 -1.20
CA ASP A 116 28.17 -1.60 -0.29
C ASP A 116 27.06 -0.98 0.61
N PRO A 117 25.81 -0.91 0.12
CA PRO A 117 24.78 -0.20 0.85
C PRO A 117 24.30 -0.97 2.08
N VAL A 118 24.17 -0.24 3.18
CA VAL A 118 23.41 -0.63 4.36
C VAL A 118 22.21 0.28 4.48
N CYS A 119 21.05 -0.32 4.83
CA CYS A 119 19.79 0.40 4.92
C CYS A 119 19.13 0.20 6.27
N CYS A 120 18.32 1.17 6.69
CA CYS A 120 17.33 0.98 7.74
C CYS A 120 15.98 1.58 7.33
N LEU A 121 14.89 1.03 7.88
CA LEU A 121 13.56 1.64 7.85
C LEU A 121 13.16 2.04 9.27
N ALA A 122 13.06 3.34 9.51
CA ALA A 122 12.58 3.92 10.76
C ALA A 122 11.11 4.36 10.64
N VAL A 123 10.27 3.98 11.59
CA VAL A 123 8.91 4.55 11.74
C VAL A 123 8.92 5.43 12.98
N THR A 124 8.71 6.72 12.77
CA THR A 124 8.79 7.77 13.81
C THR A 124 7.55 8.65 13.78
N ASP A 125 7.36 9.48 14.80
CA ASP A 125 6.35 10.54 14.75
C ASP A 125 6.94 11.78 14.05
N ASP A 126 6.10 12.52 13.29
CA ASP A 126 6.50 13.75 12.59
C ASP A 126 6.72 14.92 13.55
N LYS A 127 6.01 14.93 14.68
CA LYS A 127 6.08 15.89 15.77
C LYS A 127 5.73 15.22 17.10
N ALA A 128 5.68 15.98 18.18
CA ALA A 128 5.31 15.45 19.50
C ALA A 128 3.94 14.75 19.44
N HIS A 129 3.88 13.50 19.88
CA HIS A 129 2.70 12.63 19.74
C HIS A 129 1.45 13.17 20.43
N TYR A 130 1.60 14.02 21.45
CA TYR A 130 0.50 14.67 22.15
C TYR A 130 0.01 15.97 21.48
N TYR A 131 0.69 16.40 20.41
CA TYR A 131 0.32 17.63 19.71
C TYR A 131 -0.79 17.35 18.66
N PRO A 132 -1.81 18.21 18.56
CA PRO A 132 -2.89 18.01 17.59
C PRO A 132 -2.38 17.85 16.16
N GLY A 133 -2.89 16.86 15.45
CA GLY A 133 -2.48 16.54 14.09
C GLY A 133 -1.09 15.90 13.99
N ALA A 134 -0.55 15.35 15.09
CA ALA A 134 0.63 14.50 15.04
C ALA A 134 0.38 13.29 14.13
N ALA A 135 1.36 12.99 13.30
CA ALA A 135 1.32 11.95 12.31
C ALA A 135 2.62 11.14 12.35
N TRP A 136 2.80 10.28 11.38
CA TRP A 136 3.96 9.39 11.30
C TRP A 136 4.79 9.67 10.06
N PHE A 137 6.06 9.31 10.14
CA PHE A 137 6.96 9.14 9.00
C PHE A 137 7.50 7.72 8.97
N ALA A 138 7.56 7.12 7.78
CA ALA A 138 8.42 5.99 7.46
C ALA A 138 9.61 6.54 6.66
N ILE A 139 10.81 6.44 7.23
CA ILE A 139 12.04 6.98 6.66
C ILE A 139 12.99 5.82 6.37
N LYS A 140 13.37 5.65 5.09
CA LYS A 140 14.43 4.74 4.69
C LYS A 140 15.70 5.55 4.41
N LEU A 141 16.78 5.20 5.08
CA LEU A 141 18.12 5.69 4.80
C LEU A 141 18.94 4.62 4.10
N VAL A 142 19.81 5.07 3.19
CA VAL A 142 20.81 4.25 2.50
C VAL A 142 22.16 4.90 2.72
N ALA A 143 23.11 4.17 3.30
CA ALA A 143 24.48 4.61 3.48
C ALA A 143 25.46 3.57 2.93
N ASP A 144 26.67 3.99 2.61
CA ASP A 144 27.75 3.07 2.28
C ASP A 144 28.38 2.50 3.57
N ARG A 145 28.48 1.19 3.63
CA ARG A 145 28.95 0.48 4.83
C ARG A 145 30.40 0.83 5.20
N SER A 146 31.24 1.04 4.21
CA SER A 146 32.68 1.24 4.41
C SER A 146 33.03 2.66 4.82
N THR A 147 32.31 3.65 4.26
CA THR A 147 32.59 5.07 4.48
C THR A 147 31.60 5.76 5.40
N HIS A 148 30.50 5.08 5.76
CA HIS A 148 29.34 5.62 6.47
C HIS A 148 28.67 6.81 5.77
N ARG A 149 29.03 7.10 4.52
CA ARG A 149 28.49 8.22 3.75
C ARG A 149 27.02 7.98 3.44
N LEU A 150 26.19 8.99 3.70
CA LEU A 150 24.77 8.95 3.30
C LEU A 150 24.65 9.01 1.78
N LEU A 151 23.99 8.00 1.18
CA LEU A 151 23.79 7.89 -0.26
C LEU A 151 22.37 8.22 -0.69
N GLY A 152 21.38 8.01 0.19
CA GLY A 152 19.99 8.25 -0.18
C GLY A 152 19.01 8.29 0.99
N VAL A 153 17.92 9.01 0.77
CA VAL A 153 16.81 9.19 1.72
C VAL A 153 15.50 8.98 0.98
N GLN A 154 14.61 8.20 1.57
CA GLN A 154 13.21 8.07 1.14
C GLN A 154 12.32 8.29 2.36
N VAL A 155 11.27 9.07 2.21
CA VAL A 155 10.33 9.36 3.29
C VAL A 155 8.90 9.29 2.80
N LEU A 156 8.05 8.71 3.63
CA LEU A 156 6.62 8.57 3.40
C LEU A 156 5.85 8.98 4.66
N GLY A 157 4.76 9.72 4.51
CA GLY A 157 3.92 10.12 5.62
C GLY A 157 2.92 11.19 5.25
N PRO A 158 1.90 11.45 6.08
CA PRO A 158 0.90 12.49 5.78
C PRO A 158 1.39 13.92 6.05
N GLY A 159 2.53 14.07 6.76
CA GLY A 159 3.10 15.37 7.14
C GLY A 159 4.06 15.98 6.11
N ALA A 160 4.94 16.86 6.59
CA ALA A 160 5.93 17.61 5.80
C ALA A 160 7.15 16.74 5.42
N VAL A 161 6.95 15.80 4.50
CA VAL A 161 8.02 14.92 3.98
C VAL A 161 9.14 15.68 3.27
N ASP A 162 8.82 16.82 2.67
CA ASP A 162 9.75 17.76 2.03
C ASP A 162 10.84 18.22 3.00
N LYS A 163 10.49 18.54 4.24
CA LYS A 163 11.47 18.92 5.28
C LYS A 163 12.54 17.84 5.50
N VAL A 164 12.13 16.58 5.61
CA VAL A 164 13.07 15.45 5.76
C VAL A 164 13.88 15.23 4.48
N THR A 165 13.25 15.37 3.33
CA THR A 165 13.89 15.24 2.02
C THR A 165 14.98 16.32 1.83
N ASP A 166 14.69 17.57 2.17
CA ASP A 166 15.63 18.71 2.01
C ASP A 166 16.85 18.61 2.95
N ILE A 167 16.64 18.11 4.18
CA ILE A 167 17.77 17.76 5.06
C ILE A 167 18.63 16.67 4.38
N GLY A 168 17.99 15.65 3.80
CA GLY A 168 18.68 14.60 3.04
C GLY A 168 19.42 15.14 1.82
N VAL A 169 18.83 16.06 1.05
CA VAL A 169 19.50 16.75 -0.07
C VAL A 169 20.78 17.43 0.37
N THR A 170 20.70 18.18 1.46
CA THR A 170 21.85 18.89 2.02
C THR A 170 22.94 17.90 2.45
N ALA A 171 22.59 16.89 3.24
CA ALA A 171 23.52 15.88 3.72
C ALA A 171 24.22 15.13 2.56
N VAL A 172 23.46 14.65 1.56
CA VAL A 172 24.02 13.93 0.40
C VAL A 172 24.89 14.87 -0.45
N SER A 173 24.46 16.12 -0.64
CA SER A 173 25.24 17.14 -1.39
C SER A 173 26.58 17.43 -0.76
N MET A 174 26.62 17.48 0.58
CA MET A 174 27.84 17.73 1.37
C MET A 174 28.67 16.47 1.57
N LYS A 175 28.23 15.33 1.05
CA LYS A 175 28.86 14.01 1.23
C LYS A 175 29.03 13.63 2.70
N ALA A 176 28.07 14.04 3.54
CA ALA A 176 28.10 13.84 4.97
C ALA A 176 28.08 12.34 5.34
N CYS A 177 28.83 11.98 6.37
CA CYS A 177 28.77 10.66 6.99
C CYS A 177 27.73 10.64 8.13
N LEU A 178 27.32 9.46 8.56
CA LEU A 178 26.30 9.32 9.61
C LEU A 178 26.73 9.99 10.92
N GLU A 179 28.03 10.02 11.20
CA GLU A 179 28.63 10.67 12.36
C GLU A 179 28.40 12.19 12.37
N ASP A 180 28.45 12.81 11.18
CA ASP A 180 28.15 14.24 11.00
C ASP A 180 26.68 14.56 11.24
N LEU A 181 25.81 13.57 11.01
CA LEU A 181 24.35 13.73 10.99
C LEU A 181 23.67 13.38 12.32
N SER A 182 24.31 12.60 13.16
CA SER A 182 23.70 12.06 14.39
C SER A 182 23.44 13.11 15.47
N ASN A 183 24.13 14.25 15.42
CA ASN A 183 24.01 15.34 16.39
C ASN A 183 23.63 16.67 15.75
N LEU A 184 22.94 16.65 14.62
CA LEU A 184 22.46 17.89 13.99
C LEU A 184 21.51 18.64 14.91
N ASP A 185 21.79 19.92 15.14
CA ASP A 185 20.92 20.86 15.87
C ASP A 185 19.80 21.36 14.98
N LEU A 186 18.82 20.50 14.73
CA LEU A 186 17.68 20.80 13.89
C LEU A 186 16.56 21.48 14.69
N SER A 187 15.81 22.36 14.00
CA SER A 187 14.73 23.14 14.60
C SER A 187 13.71 22.25 15.33
N TYR A 188 13.48 22.55 16.60
CA TYR A 188 12.53 21.84 17.45
C TYR A 188 11.57 22.81 18.16
N ALA A 189 10.31 22.48 18.06
CA ALA A 189 9.26 22.77 19.05
C ALA A 189 8.15 21.74 18.84
N PRO A 190 7.30 21.45 19.85
CA PRO A 190 6.29 20.38 19.76
C PRO A 190 5.39 20.41 18.53
N PRO A 191 4.99 21.59 17.98
CA PRO A 191 4.21 21.66 16.75
C PRO A 191 4.95 21.26 15.47
N PHE A 192 6.28 21.28 15.46
CA PHE A 192 7.10 21.17 14.25
C PHE A 192 7.91 19.89 14.13
N SER A 193 8.31 19.30 15.26
CA SER A 193 9.16 18.12 15.28
C SER A 193 9.08 17.37 16.60
N THR A 194 9.65 16.17 16.66
CA THR A 194 10.00 15.47 17.91
C THR A 194 11.30 16.05 18.46
N ALA A 195 11.57 15.89 19.78
CA ALA A 195 12.76 16.43 20.45
C ALA A 195 14.08 15.97 19.78
N ILE A 196 14.16 14.69 19.40
CA ILE A 196 15.16 14.21 18.44
C ILE A 196 14.46 14.19 17.09
N HIS A 197 14.93 14.97 16.14
CA HIS A 197 14.30 15.10 14.83
C HIS A 197 14.14 13.74 14.14
N PRO A 198 13.04 13.45 13.43
CA PRO A 198 12.79 12.15 12.76
C PRO A 198 13.93 11.68 11.86
N PHE A 199 14.56 12.60 11.12
CA PHE A 199 15.74 12.30 10.32
C PHE A 199 16.92 11.82 11.18
N VAL A 200 17.21 12.49 12.30
CA VAL A 200 18.29 12.13 13.22
C VAL A 200 17.99 10.79 13.89
N GLN A 201 16.73 10.52 14.26
CA GLN A 201 16.34 9.20 14.77
C GLN A 201 16.67 8.08 13.77
N ALA A 202 16.37 8.29 12.48
CA ALA A 202 16.70 7.31 11.44
C ALA A 202 18.22 7.14 11.27
N VAL A 203 18.99 8.22 11.36
CA VAL A 203 20.47 8.17 11.35
C VAL A 203 20.98 7.33 12.51
N CYS A 204 20.53 7.57 13.74
CA CYS A 204 20.94 6.80 14.92
C CYS A 204 20.57 5.30 14.81
N ILE A 205 19.39 4.98 14.23
CA ILE A 205 18.99 3.58 13.98
C ILE A 205 19.97 2.91 13.00
N LEU A 206 20.36 3.62 11.93
CA LEU A 206 21.31 3.08 10.94
C LEU A 206 22.71 2.90 11.54
N GLN A 207 23.16 3.83 12.38
CA GLN A 207 24.40 3.69 13.13
C GLN A 207 24.37 2.49 14.09
N ASN A 208 23.29 2.32 14.86
CA ASN A 208 23.14 1.15 15.73
C ASN A 208 23.21 -0.16 14.93
N LYS A 209 22.70 -0.18 13.71
CA LYS A 209 22.79 -1.35 12.83
C LYS A 209 24.23 -1.60 12.36
N LEU A 210 24.95 -0.55 11.97
CA LEU A 210 26.37 -0.66 11.58
C LEU A 210 27.28 -1.08 12.73
N ASN A 211 27.03 -0.58 13.92
CA ASN A 211 27.80 -0.89 15.13
C ASN A 211 27.47 -2.28 15.73
N GLY A 212 26.43 -2.99 15.21
CA GLY A 212 25.99 -4.27 15.75
C GLY A 212 25.09 -4.18 16.99
N ASP A 213 24.73 -2.96 17.40
CA ASP A 213 23.79 -2.74 18.50
C ASP A 213 22.36 -3.12 18.13
N LEU A 214 21.99 -2.93 16.86
CA LEU A 214 20.74 -3.36 16.27
C LEU A 214 20.99 -4.50 15.26
N ASP A 215 20.45 -5.66 15.54
CA ASP A 215 20.39 -6.77 14.60
C ASP A 215 18.96 -6.92 14.10
N SER A 216 18.72 -6.71 12.81
CA SER A 216 17.37 -6.55 12.26
C SER A 216 17.18 -7.21 10.89
N PHE A 217 15.91 -7.45 10.55
CA PHE A 217 15.48 -7.67 9.18
C PHE A 217 14.80 -6.40 8.65
N THR A 218 15.16 -6.03 7.44
CA THR A 218 14.40 -5.05 6.65
C THR A 218 13.06 -5.63 6.21
N PRO A 219 12.06 -4.80 5.87
CA PRO A 219 10.81 -5.29 5.29
C PRO A 219 10.99 -6.14 4.04
N ALA A 220 11.99 -5.84 3.20
CA ALA A 220 12.27 -6.61 2.00
C ALA A 220 12.79 -8.03 2.33
N GLU A 221 13.71 -8.15 3.29
CA GLU A 221 14.21 -9.45 3.77
C GLU A 221 13.10 -10.26 4.43
N TYR A 222 12.24 -9.61 5.20
CA TYR A 222 11.09 -10.25 5.83
C TYR A 222 10.11 -10.80 4.77
N LEU A 223 9.77 -10.01 3.76
CA LEU A 223 8.91 -10.44 2.65
C LEU A 223 9.55 -11.55 1.81
N ALA A 224 10.86 -11.55 1.67
CA ALA A 224 11.61 -12.63 1.02
C ALA A 224 11.68 -13.93 1.86
N GLY A 225 11.18 -13.90 3.09
CA GLY A 225 11.07 -15.07 3.96
C GLY A 225 12.28 -15.31 4.87
N ALA A 226 13.16 -14.33 5.08
CA ALA A 226 14.32 -14.46 5.95
C ALA A 226 13.95 -14.81 7.42
N ALA A 227 12.73 -14.46 7.84
CA ALA A 227 12.27 -14.72 9.20
C ALA A 227 11.41 -16.01 9.34
N LYS A 228 11.31 -16.88 8.34
CA LYS A 228 10.45 -18.09 8.38
C LYS A 228 10.73 -19.03 9.55
N GLU A 229 11.99 -19.10 9.98
CA GLU A 229 12.39 -19.98 11.09
C GLU A 229 12.36 -19.27 12.46
N TYR A 230 11.99 -18.00 12.48
CA TYR A 230 12.00 -17.19 13.68
C TYR A 230 10.65 -17.27 14.40
N ARG A 231 10.69 -17.52 15.71
CA ARG A 231 9.51 -17.39 16.57
C ARG A 231 9.22 -15.91 16.80
N ILE A 232 7.98 -15.50 16.54
CA ILE A 232 7.57 -14.11 16.73
C ILE A 232 7.34 -13.82 18.20
N VAL A 233 7.98 -12.76 18.70
CA VAL A 233 7.83 -12.23 20.06
C VAL A 233 7.23 -10.84 19.98
N ASP A 234 6.00 -10.70 20.49
CA ASP A 234 5.28 -9.43 20.57
C ASP A 234 5.64 -8.69 21.87
N VAL A 235 6.07 -7.43 21.74
CA VAL A 235 6.47 -6.57 22.86
C VAL A 235 5.68 -5.26 22.91
N ASN A 236 4.42 -5.27 22.44
CA ASN A 236 3.56 -4.09 22.49
C ASN A 236 3.18 -3.71 23.93
N PRO A 237 3.11 -2.39 24.24
CA PRO A 237 2.79 -1.94 25.59
C PRO A 237 1.35 -2.20 26.02
N ALA A 238 0.43 -2.34 25.05
CA ALA A 238 -0.99 -2.59 25.30
C ALA A 238 -1.33 -4.07 25.52
N GLY A 239 -0.32 -4.96 25.53
CA GLY A 239 -0.50 -6.40 25.61
C GLY A 239 -0.34 -7.10 24.26
N PRO A 240 -0.70 -8.38 24.15
CA PRO A 240 -0.53 -9.15 22.93
C PRO A 240 -1.42 -8.60 21.81
N THR A 241 -0.80 -8.18 20.71
CA THR A 241 -1.48 -7.61 19.53
C THR A 241 -1.34 -8.47 18.28
N ILE A 242 -0.40 -9.43 18.31
CA ILE A 242 -0.13 -10.31 17.16
C ILE A 242 -0.64 -11.72 17.49
N PRO A 243 -1.72 -12.19 16.85
CA PRO A 243 -2.27 -13.52 17.13
C PRO A 243 -1.24 -14.62 16.87
N GLY A 244 -1.03 -15.50 17.88
CA GLY A 244 -0.10 -16.61 17.80
C GLY A 244 1.36 -16.27 18.12
N ALA A 245 1.70 -15.01 18.33
CA ALA A 245 3.02 -14.61 18.84
C ALA A 245 3.17 -14.85 20.35
N THR A 246 4.41 -15.05 20.81
CA THR A 246 4.70 -15.05 22.24
C THR A 246 4.77 -13.62 22.73
N TYR A 247 3.93 -13.27 23.71
CA TYR A 247 3.96 -11.95 24.30
C TYR A 247 5.04 -11.86 25.41
N VAL A 248 5.79 -10.75 25.41
CA VAL A 248 6.77 -10.41 26.44
C VAL A 248 6.59 -8.96 26.86
N ASP A 249 6.28 -8.71 28.12
CA ASP A 249 6.33 -7.35 28.63
C ASP A 249 7.79 -6.92 28.83
N LEU A 250 8.19 -5.88 28.11
CA LEU A 250 9.55 -5.33 28.18
C LEU A 250 9.97 -4.98 29.61
N LEU A 251 9.07 -4.47 30.44
CA LEU A 251 9.40 -3.99 31.76
C LEU A 251 9.64 -5.13 32.77
N SER A 252 9.08 -6.31 32.54
CA SER A 252 9.20 -7.49 33.34
C SER A 252 10.52 -8.28 33.11
N VAL A 253 11.26 -7.98 32.04
CA VAL A 253 12.47 -8.71 31.68
C VAL A 253 13.64 -8.28 32.59
N ASN A 254 13.99 -9.12 33.53
CA ASN A 254 15.07 -8.95 34.47
C ASN A 254 15.97 -10.21 34.63
N GLY A 255 15.92 -11.10 33.64
CA GLY A 255 16.64 -12.38 33.61
C GLY A 255 16.23 -13.21 32.41
N ALA A 256 16.30 -14.52 32.53
CA ALA A 256 15.79 -15.44 31.54
C ALA A 256 14.27 -15.32 31.45
N VAL A 257 13.74 -15.22 30.20
CA VAL A 257 12.31 -15.13 29.94
C VAL A 257 11.72 -16.54 29.90
N PRO A 258 10.72 -16.86 30.73
CA PRO A 258 10.10 -18.18 30.72
C PRO A 258 9.54 -18.56 29.33
N GLY A 259 9.89 -19.77 28.90
CA GLY A 259 9.40 -20.29 27.60
C GLY A 259 10.14 -19.78 26.37
N LEU A 260 11.21 -18.98 26.50
CA LEU A 260 12.10 -18.59 25.42
C LEU A 260 13.49 -19.18 25.62
N GLY A 261 13.97 -19.94 24.63
CA GLY A 261 15.33 -20.49 24.59
C GLY A 261 16.36 -19.40 24.26
N LYS A 262 17.53 -19.42 24.93
CA LYS A 262 18.59 -18.41 24.70
C LYS A 262 19.18 -18.47 23.28
N ASP A 263 19.21 -19.65 22.66
CA ASP A 263 19.73 -19.89 21.32
C ASP A 263 18.59 -19.96 20.28
N GLU A 264 17.35 -19.76 20.71
CA GLU A 264 16.17 -19.78 19.83
C GLU A 264 16.17 -18.56 18.90
N LYS A 265 15.82 -18.77 17.65
CA LYS A 265 15.66 -17.67 16.66
C LYS A 265 14.39 -16.88 16.99
N LEU A 266 14.55 -15.65 17.47
CA LEU A 266 13.48 -14.79 17.92
C LEU A 266 13.35 -13.55 17.05
N LEU A 267 12.17 -13.35 16.43
CA LEU A 267 11.81 -12.12 15.74
C LEU A 267 11.03 -11.21 16.68
N LEU A 268 11.63 -10.11 17.07
CA LEU A 268 11.06 -9.16 18.02
C LEU A 268 10.24 -8.10 17.28
N VAL A 269 8.99 -7.91 17.69
CA VAL A 269 8.04 -7.02 17.03
C VAL A 269 7.29 -6.19 18.06
N CYS A 270 7.08 -4.91 17.74
CA CYS A 270 6.15 -4.04 18.46
C CYS A 270 5.35 -3.19 17.45
N ALA A 271 4.84 -2.03 17.84
CA ALA A 271 4.15 -1.16 16.89
C ALA A 271 5.11 -0.56 15.83
N LYS A 272 6.22 0.09 16.25
CA LYS A 272 7.10 0.89 15.38
C LYS A 272 8.58 0.46 15.36
N GLY A 273 8.99 -0.53 16.17
CA GLY A 273 10.37 -1.04 16.25
C GLY A 273 11.13 -0.66 17.52
N LYS A 274 10.85 0.48 18.16
CA LYS A 274 11.61 0.96 19.35
C LYS A 274 11.61 -0.02 20.53
N ARG A 275 10.44 -0.53 20.94
CA ARG A 275 10.37 -1.48 22.07
C ARG A 275 11.01 -2.82 21.73
N ALA A 276 10.90 -3.26 20.49
CA ALA A 276 11.56 -4.46 19.99
C ALA A 276 13.09 -4.32 20.08
N TYR A 277 13.65 -3.18 19.71
CA TYR A 277 15.08 -2.87 19.88
C TYR A 277 15.50 -2.86 21.35
N LEU A 278 14.71 -2.23 22.23
CA LEU A 278 15.00 -2.24 23.67
C LEU A 278 14.94 -3.64 24.26
N LEU A 279 13.99 -4.47 23.82
CA LEU A 279 13.94 -5.88 24.22
C LEU A 279 15.15 -6.65 23.70
N GLN A 280 15.56 -6.43 22.45
CA GLN A 280 16.74 -7.08 21.88
C GLN A 280 17.98 -6.86 22.75
N ASN A 281 18.24 -5.61 23.15
CA ASN A 281 19.41 -5.28 23.96
C ASN A 281 19.32 -5.89 25.37
N ARG A 282 18.12 -5.93 25.96
CA ARG A 282 17.93 -6.67 27.23
C ARG A 282 18.18 -8.16 27.09
N LEU A 283 17.64 -8.77 26.06
CA LEU A 283 17.84 -10.20 25.80
C LEU A 283 19.32 -10.52 25.54
N LYS A 284 20.02 -9.70 24.73
CA LYS A 284 21.47 -9.81 24.52
C LYS A 284 22.23 -9.76 25.84
N TYR A 285 21.90 -8.83 26.74
CA TYR A 285 22.52 -8.73 28.08
C TYR A 285 22.33 -10.00 28.93
N TYR A 286 21.18 -10.67 28.79
CA TYR A 286 20.89 -11.94 29.47
C TYR A 286 21.34 -13.20 28.71
N GLY A 287 22.12 -13.04 27.63
CA GLY A 287 22.77 -14.12 26.91
C GLY A 287 21.92 -14.77 25.82
N TYR A 288 20.93 -14.06 25.26
CA TYR A 288 20.22 -14.51 24.06
C TYR A 288 21.03 -14.15 22.80
N THR A 289 21.29 -15.14 21.95
CA THR A 289 22.22 -14.99 20.81
C THR A 289 21.56 -14.78 19.47
N ASN A 290 20.33 -15.22 19.29
CA ASN A 290 19.65 -15.26 17.99
C ASN A 290 18.38 -14.38 17.96
N THR A 291 18.53 -13.08 18.19
CA THR A 291 17.40 -12.14 18.18
C THR A 291 17.50 -11.20 16.99
N LYS A 292 16.39 -10.98 16.30
CA LYS A 292 16.26 -10.00 15.21
C LYS A 292 15.09 -9.07 15.47
N VAL A 293 15.24 -7.79 15.17
CA VAL A 293 14.13 -6.82 15.18
C VAL A 293 13.55 -6.71 13.76
N LEU A 294 12.24 -6.68 13.62
CA LEU A 294 11.62 -6.34 12.34
C LEU A 294 11.52 -4.82 12.20
N GLU A 295 12.26 -4.25 11.27
CA GLU A 295 12.23 -2.82 10.99
C GLU A 295 10.83 -2.36 10.54
N GLY A 296 10.35 -1.23 11.08
CA GLY A 296 8.98 -0.77 10.88
C GLY A 296 7.90 -1.60 11.61
N SER A 297 8.25 -2.75 12.16
CA SER A 297 7.39 -3.62 12.99
C SER A 297 5.99 -3.81 12.42
N SER A 298 4.95 -3.94 13.25
CA SER A 298 3.57 -4.16 12.77
C SER A 298 2.93 -2.94 12.10
N PHE A 299 3.51 -1.75 12.27
CA PHE A 299 3.01 -0.56 11.57
C PHE A 299 3.26 -0.62 10.07
N PHE A 300 4.41 -1.10 9.64
CA PHE A 300 4.82 -1.13 8.24
C PHE A 300 4.63 -2.50 7.58
N ASN A 301 4.69 -3.57 8.38
CA ASN A 301 4.65 -4.93 7.89
C ASN A 301 3.35 -5.64 8.31
N GLU A 302 2.77 -6.42 7.41
CA GLU A 302 1.74 -7.39 7.76
C GLU A 302 2.42 -8.60 8.42
N ILE A 303 2.22 -8.78 9.74
CA ILE A 303 2.85 -9.84 10.49
C ILE A 303 1.86 -10.97 10.69
N LYS A 304 2.19 -12.13 10.14
CA LYS A 304 1.47 -13.37 10.34
C LYS A 304 2.37 -14.32 11.12
N ALA A 305 2.11 -14.50 12.42
CA ALA A 305 2.68 -15.62 13.13
C ALA A 305 2.10 -16.89 12.50
N GLU A 306 2.94 -17.76 11.95
CA GLU A 306 2.50 -19.10 11.56
C GLU A 306 1.99 -19.78 12.83
N LYS A 307 0.68 -19.96 12.93
CA LYS A 307 0.14 -20.92 13.91
C LYS A 307 0.77 -22.25 13.54
N LYS A 308 1.53 -22.87 14.46
CA LYS A 308 1.81 -24.31 14.35
C LYS A 308 0.47 -24.96 14.04
N PRO A 309 0.35 -25.82 13.02
CA PRO A 309 -0.91 -26.49 12.75
C PRO A 309 -1.34 -27.17 14.06
N GLY A 310 -2.35 -26.60 14.72
CA GLY A 310 -3.01 -27.27 15.81
C GLY A 310 -3.57 -28.58 15.25
N THR A 311 -3.54 -29.65 16.00
CA THR A 311 -4.18 -30.89 15.60
C THR A 311 -5.66 -30.56 15.41
N VAL A 312 -6.15 -30.58 14.17
CA VAL A 312 -7.57 -30.40 13.88
C VAL A 312 -8.28 -31.65 14.41
N THR A 313 -9.12 -31.46 15.43
CA THR A 313 -9.87 -32.55 16.06
C THR A 313 -11.26 -32.72 15.48
N VAL A 314 -11.77 -31.67 14.80
CA VAL A 314 -13.08 -31.69 14.13
C VAL A 314 -13.03 -32.61 12.89
N PRO A 315 -13.90 -33.64 12.79
CA PRO A 315 -13.95 -34.56 11.66
C PRO A 315 -14.21 -33.83 10.33
N ALA A 316 -13.66 -34.33 9.23
CA ALA A 316 -13.74 -33.68 7.91
C ALA A 316 -15.16 -33.60 7.35
N ASP A 317 -16.01 -34.57 7.68
CA ASP A 317 -17.44 -34.60 7.34
C ASP A 317 -18.21 -33.50 8.09
N GLU A 318 -17.91 -33.28 9.38
CA GLU A 318 -18.48 -32.21 10.18
C GLU A 318 -18.04 -30.82 9.66
N ILE A 319 -16.77 -30.65 9.30
CA ILE A 319 -16.27 -29.42 8.64
C ILE A 319 -17.07 -29.16 7.37
N THR A 320 -17.34 -30.22 6.59
CA THR A 320 -18.12 -30.11 5.36
C THR A 320 -19.58 -29.80 5.64
N ARG A 321 -20.17 -30.41 6.68
CA ARG A 321 -21.54 -30.17 7.09
C ARG A 321 -21.77 -28.72 7.53
N VAL A 322 -20.96 -28.21 8.45
CA VAL A 322 -21.12 -26.82 8.96
C VAL A 322 -20.75 -25.76 7.90
N LYS A 323 -19.92 -26.10 6.93
CA LYS A 323 -19.64 -25.22 5.80
C LYS A 323 -20.91 -24.87 5.01
N ALA A 324 -21.84 -25.79 4.86
CA ALA A 324 -23.14 -25.55 4.21
C ALA A 324 -24.02 -24.56 5.02
N LEU A 325 -23.75 -24.38 6.30
CA LEU A 325 -24.46 -23.48 7.20
C LEU A 325 -23.82 -22.08 7.32
N GLY A 326 -22.82 -21.78 6.49
CA GLY A 326 -22.12 -20.51 6.52
C GLY A 326 -20.86 -20.48 7.40
N CYS A 327 -20.46 -21.62 7.95
CA CYS A 327 -19.29 -21.72 8.83
C CYS A 327 -18.07 -22.12 8.00
N LEU A 328 -17.09 -21.24 7.87
CA LEU A 328 -15.86 -21.44 7.10
C LEU A 328 -14.73 -21.87 8.04
N HIS A 329 -14.22 -23.09 7.85
CA HIS A 329 -13.16 -23.64 8.66
C HIS A 329 -11.84 -22.85 8.51
N ASN A 330 -11.25 -22.46 9.63
CA ASN A 330 -9.93 -21.83 9.68
C ASN A 330 -8.86 -22.92 9.62
N LYS A 331 -8.20 -23.04 8.49
CA LYS A 331 -7.23 -24.10 8.18
C LYS A 331 -6.22 -24.29 9.34
N GLY A 332 -6.08 -25.53 9.78
CA GLY A 332 -5.15 -25.92 10.85
C GLY A 332 -5.60 -25.57 12.28
N THR A 333 -6.88 -25.32 12.50
CA THR A 333 -7.48 -25.05 13.81
C THR A 333 -8.87 -25.66 13.90
N ASP A 334 -9.44 -25.76 15.10
CA ASP A 334 -10.86 -26.14 15.30
C ASP A 334 -11.81 -24.92 15.29
N ASN A 335 -11.33 -23.76 14.84
CA ASN A 335 -12.13 -22.54 14.77
C ASN A 335 -12.76 -22.34 13.39
N PHE A 336 -13.85 -21.59 13.38
CA PHE A 336 -14.62 -21.27 12.19
C PHE A 336 -14.93 -19.79 12.11
N ASN A 337 -15.06 -19.28 10.89
CA ASN A 337 -15.65 -17.95 10.63
C ASN A 337 -17.11 -18.16 10.23
N ILE A 338 -18.04 -17.47 10.89
CA ILE A 338 -19.47 -17.58 10.61
C ILE A 338 -19.91 -16.38 9.78
N ARG A 339 -20.46 -16.68 8.61
CA ARG A 339 -20.96 -15.68 7.68
C ARG A 339 -22.41 -15.35 7.96
N VAL A 340 -22.67 -14.09 8.26
CA VAL A 340 -24.00 -13.51 8.45
C VAL A 340 -24.51 -12.96 7.11
N ILE A 341 -25.72 -13.30 6.74
CA ILE A 341 -26.37 -12.82 5.52
C ILE A 341 -27.02 -11.46 5.80
N THR A 342 -26.63 -10.47 5.00
CA THR A 342 -27.29 -9.18 4.99
C THR A 342 -28.19 -9.09 3.76
N ARG A 343 -29.47 -8.82 3.94
CA ARG A 343 -30.41 -8.66 2.82
C ARG A 343 -30.11 -7.39 2.05
N ASN A 344 -29.59 -7.53 0.84
CA ASN A 344 -29.15 -6.42 0.00
C ASN A 344 -28.11 -5.47 0.66
N GLY A 345 -27.30 -5.98 1.57
CA GLY A 345 -26.36 -5.16 2.34
C GLY A 345 -27.01 -4.27 3.39
N LYS A 346 -28.28 -4.47 3.71
CA LYS A 346 -29.00 -3.74 4.75
C LYS A 346 -28.99 -4.53 6.06
N VAL A 347 -28.74 -3.85 7.13
CA VAL A 347 -28.90 -4.32 8.51
C VAL A 347 -29.55 -3.20 9.31
N THR A 348 -30.44 -3.56 10.20
CA THR A 348 -31.02 -2.60 11.16
C THR A 348 -30.00 -2.25 12.24
N ALA A 349 -30.22 -1.15 12.95
CA ALA A 349 -29.35 -0.77 14.07
C ALA A 349 -29.31 -1.87 15.16
N ALA A 350 -30.43 -2.54 15.42
CA ALA A 350 -30.50 -3.64 16.38
C ALA A 350 -29.71 -4.87 15.93
N GLU A 351 -29.82 -5.26 14.65
CA GLU A 351 -29.01 -6.32 14.05
C GLU A 351 -27.52 -5.99 14.09
N GLN A 352 -27.17 -4.74 13.78
CA GLN A 352 -25.79 -4.27 13.77
C GLN A 352 -25.16 -4.29 15.17
N MET A 353 -25.90 -3.93 16.21
CA MET A 353 -25.43 -4.01 17.59
C MET A 353 -25.12 -5.44 18.02
N LYS A 354 -25.87 -6.45 17.57
CA LYS A 354 -25.61 -7.87 17.87
C LYS A 354 -24.39 -8.45 17.16
N ILE A 355 -23.93 -7.80 16.09
CA ILE A 355 -22.78 -8.31 15.30
C ILE A 355 -21.52 -7.48 15.55
N ALA A 356 -21.64 -6.29 16.18
CA ALA A 356 -20.60 -5.24 16.16
C ALA A 356 -19.27 -5.55 16.85
N GLU A 357 -19.24 -6.50 17.79
CA GLU A 357 -18.00 -6.76 18.56
C GLU A 357 -16.98 -7.69 17.87
N ALA A 358 -17.37 -8.40 16.84
CA ALA A 358 -16.52 -9.45 16.23
C ALA A 358 -16.70 -9.65 14.71
N ALA A 359 -17.30 -8.70 13.98
CA ALA A 359 -17.67 -8.92 12.58
C ALA A 359 -16.80 -8.14 11.59
N GLU A 360 -16.37 -8.80 10.51
CA GLU A 360 -15.67 -8.20 9.37
C GLU A 360 -16.53 -8.20 8.10
N MET A 361 -16.40 -7.14 7.27
CA MET A 361 -17.08 -7.04 5.99
C MET A 361 -16.37 -7.85 4.91
N THR A 362 -17.11 -8.71 4.21
CA THR A 362 -16.57 -9.50 3.09
C THR A 362 -16.78 -8.80 1.74
N THR A 363 -16.08 -9.27 0.70
CA THR A 363 -16.22 -8.78 -0.68
C THR A 363 -17.62 -9.01 -1.28
N ARG A 364 -18.47 -9.83 -0.65
CA ARG A 364 -19.87 -10.07 -1.05
C ARG A 364 -20.88 -9.32 -0.18
N LEU A 365 -20.45 -8.29 0.53
CA LEU A 365 -21.31 -7.49 1.42
C LEU A 365 -22.02 -8.33 2.50
N THR A 366 -21.40 -9.43 2.92
CA THR A 366 -21.83 -10.22 4.09
C THR A 366 -20.86 -10.00 5.23
N MET A 367 -21.33 -10.06 6.46
CA MET A 367 -20.50 -9.97 7.65
C MET A 367 -19.99 -11.36 8.07
N GLU A 368 -18.80 -11.43 8.64
CA GLU A 368 -18.25 -12.67 9.21
C GLU A 368 -17.88 -12.45 10.68
N ILE A 369 -18.27 -13.41 11.52
CA ILE A 369 -17.82 -13.51 12.90
C ILE A 369 -16.65 -14.47 12.91
N VAL A 370 -15.48 -14.00 13.29
CA VAL A 370 -14.22 -14.73 13.17
C VAL A 370 -13.85 -15.50 14.43
N GLY A 371 -13.10 -16.60 14.27
CA GLY A 371 -12.48 -17.30 15.38
C GLY A 371 -13.43 -18.09 16.29
N VAL A 372 -14.63 -18.46 15.82
CA VAL A 372 -15.65 -19.17 16.59
C VAL A 372 -15.24 -20.64 16.77
N PRO A 373 -15.10 -21.14 18.02
CA PRO A 373 -14.87 -22.55 18.27
C PRO A 373 -16.00 -23.43 17.74
N PHE A 374 -15.70 -24.64 17.29
CA PHE A 374 -16.68 -25.56 16.67
C PHE A 374 -17.89 -25.78 17.58
N GLU A 375 -17.69 -26.05 18.86
CA GLU A 375 -18.71 -26.30 19.86
C GLU A 375 -19.67 -25.14 20.11
N LYS A 376 -19.23 -23.91 19.78
CA LYS A 376 -20.01 -22.67 19.93
C LYS A 376 -20.81 -22.27 18.69
N ILE A 377 -20.64 -22.99 17.58
CA ILE A 377 -21.32 -22.66 16.31
C ILE A 377 -22.84 -22.64 16.47
N GLN A 378 -23.43 -23.67 17.09
CA GLN A 378 -24.89 -23.78 17.20
C GLN A 378 -25.48 -22.72 18.16
N GLU A 379 -24.79 -22.47 19.26
CA GLU A 379 -25.18 -21.42 20.22
C GLU A 379 -25.19 -20.03 19.54
N LEU A 380 -24.13 -19.70 18.81
CA LEU A 380 -24.03 -18.44 18.10
C LEU A 380 -25.09 -18.31 16.98
N ARG A 381 -25.35 -19.39 16.25
CA ARG A 381 -26.38 -19.39 15.22
C ARG A 381 -27.78 -19.18 15.80
N ALA A 382 -28.09 -19.78 16.94
CA ALA A 382 -29.34 -19.57 17.64
C ALA A 382 -29.49 -18.10 18.10
N PHE A 383 -28.44 -17.56 18.70
CA PHE A 383 -28.38 -16.15 19.12
C PHE A 383 -28.61 -15.16 17.96
N LEU A 384 -28.02 -15.42 16.78
CA LEU A 384 -28.25 -14.60 15.60
C LEU A 384 -29.67 -14.74 15.05
N ALA A 385 -30.22 -15.96 15.07
CA ALA A 385 -31.59 -16.21 14.62
C ALA A 385 -32.65 -15.48 15.44
N GLU A 386 -32.44 -15.28 16.75
CA GLU A 386 -33.32 -14.47 17.61
C GLU A 386 -33.47 -13.03 17.12
N ALA A 387 -32.45 -12.49 16.45
CA ALA A 387 -32.48 -11.16 15.83
C ALA A 387 -32.95 -11.18 14.36
N GLY A 388 -33.42 -12.33 13.85
CA GLY A 388 -33.82 -12.51 12.46
C GLY A 388 -32.64 -12.58 11.48
N LEU A 389 -31.40 -12.77 11.98
CA LEU A 389 -30.20 -12.89 11.16
C LEU A 389 -29.97 -14.35 10.74
N GLU A 390 -29.65 -14.54 9.47
CA GLU A 390 -29.35 -15.85 8.88
C GLU A 390 -27.85 -16.04 8.71
N THR A 391 -27.40 -17.28 8.91
CA THR A 391 -26.05 -17.71 8.59
C THR A 391 -26.05 -18.59 7.35
N GLY A 392 -25.16 -18.36 6.39
CA GLY A 392 -25.16 -19.12 5.14
C GLY A 392 -24.22 -18.58 4.08
N GLY A 393 -24.66 -18.65 2.83
CA GLY A 393 -23.95 -18.06 1.69
C GLY A 393 -22.67 -18.77 1.29
N THR A 394 -22.50 -20.05 1.64
CA THR A 394 -21.29 -20.84 1.36
C THR A 394 -21.62 -22.20 0.71
N GLY A 395 -20.60 -22.94 0.30
CA GLY A 395 -20.80 -24.27 -0.32
C GLY A 395 -21.17 -24.23 -1.81
N SER A 396 -21.53 -25.38 -2.37
CA SER A 396 -21.96 -25.57 -3.77
C SER A 396 -23.45 -25.31 -3.93
N LYS A 397 -23.85 -24.07 -3.71
CA LYS A 397 -25.25 -23.59 -3.72
C LYS A 397 -25.35 -22.23 -4.41
N VAL A 398 -26.57 -21.75 -4.62
CA VAL A 398 -26.80 -20.35 -4.97
C VAL A 398 -26.28 -19.47 -3.82
N ARG A 399 -25.57 -18.43 -4.17
CA ARG A 399 -25.00 -17.45 -3.23
C ARG A 399 -26.00 -16.34 -2.93
N PRO A 400 -25.90 -15.64 -1.80
CA PRO A 400 -26.66 -14.42 -1.57
C PRO A 400 -26.52 -13.48 -2.75
N VAL A 401 -27.63 -12.90 -3.18
CA VAL A 401 -27.67 -11.96 -4.31
C VAL A 401 -26.98 -10.66 -3.93
N VAL A 402 -26.10 -10.18 -4.77
CA VAL A 402 -25.42 -8.89 -4.59
C VAL A 402 -26.13 -7.84 -5.42
N ALA A 403 -26.54 -6.74 -4.81
CA ALA A 403 -27.13 -5.60 -5.48
C ALA A 403 -26.37 -4.31 -5.22
N CYS A 404 -26.32 -3.43 -6.22
CA CYS A 404 -25.88 -2.07 -6.00
C CYS A 404 -27.01 -1.21 -5.40
N LYS A 405 -26.65 -0.02 -4.89
CA LYS A 405 -27.64 0.96 -4.39
C LYS A 405 -28.50 1.63 -5.50
N GLY A 406 -28.65 1.01 -6.66
CA GLY A 406 -29.26 1.58 -7.86
C GLY A 406 -30.61 2.24 -7.63
N THR A 407 -31.45 1.65 -6.74
CA THR A 407 -32.77 2.21 -6.33
C THR A 407 -32.67 3.63 -5.76
N THR A 408 -31.60 3.93 -5.02
CA THR A 408 -31.36 5.24 -4.37
C THR A 408 -30.27 6.06 -5.03
N CYS A 409 -29.72 5.57 -6.15
CA CYS A 409 -28.61 6.20 -6.84
C CYS A 409 -29.13 7.15 -7.94
N GLN A 410 -28.53 8.33 -8.08
CA GLN A 410 -28.84 9.28 -9.15
C GLN A 410 -28.66 8.72 -10.56
N TYR A 411 -27.85 7.67 -10.73
CA TYR A 411 -27.61 6.98 -12.00
C TYR A 411 -28.42 5.68 -12.14
N GLY A 412 -29.25 5.35 -11.15
CA GLY A 412 -30.06 4.12 -11.19
C GLY A 412 -31.12 4.17 -12.30
N LEU A 413 -31.21 3.09 -13.06
CA LEU A 413 -32.15 2.93 -14.18
C LEU A 413 -33.21 1.87 -13.90
N LEU A 414 -33.06 1.12 -12.80
CA LEU A 414 -34.02 0.12 -12.33
C LEU A 414 -34.01 0.08 -10.80
N ASP A 415 -35.08 -0.43 -10.21
CA ASP A 415 -35.12 -0.74 -8.78
C ASP A 415 -34.32 -2.02 -8.50
N SER A 416 -33.03 -1.83 -8.23
CA SER A 416 -32.11 -2.93 -7.98
C SER A 416 -32.39 -3.65 -6.67
N TYR A 417 -32.98 -2.97 -5.67
CA TYR A 417 -33.31 -3.59 -4.39
C TYR A 417 -34.53 -4.52 -4.50
N ALA A 418 -35.64 -4.02 -5.03
CA ALA A 418 -36.83 -4.85 -5.20
C ALA A 418 -36.57 -6.05 -6.13
N LEU A 419 -35.79 -5.86 -7.20
CA LEU A 419 -35.44 -6.95 -8.09
C LEU A 419 -34.52 -7.97 -7.42
N SER A 420 -33.49 -7.53 -6.70
CA SER A 420 -32.58 -8.44 -6.01
C SER A 420 -33.25 -9.22 -4.87
N GLU A 421 -34.22 -8.63 -4.18
CA GLU A 421 -35.00 -9.29 -3.14
C GLU A 421 -35.88 -10.41 -3.72
N LYS A 422 -36.58 -10.15 -4.82
CA LYS A 422 -37.34 -11.19 -5.55
C LYS A 422 -36.47 -12.34 -6.01
N ILE A 423 -35.26 -12.04 -6.50
CA ILE A 423 -34.28 -13.04 -6.94
C ILE A 423 -33.73 -13.81 -5.73
N HIS A 424 -33.48 -13.15 -4.63
CA HIS A 424 -32.99 -13.76 -3.39
C HIS A 424 -34.01 -14.78 -2.86
N GLU A 425 -35.26 -14.39 -2.69
CA GLU A 425 -36.34 -15.28 -2.26
C GLU A 425 -36.50 -16.47 -3.19
N ARG A 426 -36.52 -16.24 -4.49
CA ARG A 426 -36.81 -17.30 -5.47
C ARG A 426 -35.63 -18.26 -5.66
N PHE A 427 -34.39 -17.78 -5.65
CA PHE A 427 -33.22 -18.58 -6.01
C PHE A 427 -32.31 -18.89 -4.81
N TYR A 428 -32.08 -17.99 -3.89
CA TYR A 428 -31.29 -18.31 -2.71
C TYR A 428 -32.07 -19.18 -1.73
N HIS A 429 -33.27 -18.73 -1.32
CA HIS A 429 -34.15 -19.50 -0.43
C HIS A 429 -34.81 -20.68 -1.15
N GLY A 430 -35.36 -20.45 -2.33
CA GLY A 430 -36.10 -21.50 -3.09
C GLY A 430 -35.19 -22.68 -3.51
N TYR A 431 -33.89 -22.46 -3.67
CA TYR A 431 -32.92 -23.52 -4.01
C TYR A 431 -31.98 -23.87 -2.84
N ALA A 432 -32.33 -23.51 -1.60
CA ALA A 432 -31.47 -23.74 -0.42
C ALA A 432 -31.13 -25.21 -0.18
N SER A 433 -32.01 -26.13 -0.53
CA SER A 433 -31.80 -27.59 -0.44
C SER A 433 -31.05 -28.18 -1.64
N VAL A 434 -30.94 -27.45 -2.76
CA VAL A 434 -30.35 -27.96 -4.00
C VAL A 434 -28.83 -27.89 -3.94
N LYS A 435 -28.14 -29.00 -4.12
CA LYS A 435 -26.69 -29.07 -4.30
C LYS A 435 -26.36 -28.90 -5.78
N LEU A 436 -25.65 -27.81 -6.11
CA LEU A 436 -25.17 -27.52 -7.45
C LEU A 436 -23.80 -28.16 -7.71
N PRO A 437 -23.38 -28.38 -8.95
CA PRO A 437 -22.02 -28.81 -9.27
C PRO A 437 -20.95 -27.83 -8.75
N HIS A 438 -21.25 -26.55 -8.78
CA HIS A 438 -20.43 -25.45 -8.28
C HIS A 438 -21.29 -24.36 -7.63
N LYS A 439 -20.66 -23.40 -6.94
CA LYS A 439 -21.34 -22.20 -6.45
C LYS A 439 -21.90 -21.38 -7.61
N PHE A 440 -23.12 -20.83 -7.45
CA PHE A 440 -23.75 -19.97 -8.43
C PHE A 440 -23.99 -18.55 -7.86
N LYS A 441 -23.50 -17.55 -8.54
CA LYS A 441 -23.48 -16.15 -8.09
C LYS A 441 -24.37 -15.31 -8.98
N ILE A 442 -25.20 -14.47 -8.35
CA ILE A 442 -26.10 -13.54 -9.02
C ILE A 442 -25.76 -12.11 -8.53
N ALA A 443 -25.70 -11.15 -9.47
CA ALA A 443 -25.53 -9.75 -9.14
C ALA A 443 -26.45 -8.85 -9.95
N VAL A 444 -26.99 -7.80 -9.29
CA VAL A 444 -27.92 -6.83 -9.86
C VAL A 444 -27.29 -5.43 -9.82
N GLY A 445 -26.92 -4.92 -10.99
CA GLY A 445 -26.41 -3.56 -11.19
C GLY A 445 -27.51 -2.62 -11.70
N GLY A 446 -27.73 -1.49 -11.08
CA GLY A 446 -28.78 -0.52 -11.42
C GLY A 446 -28.51 0.27 -12.70
N CYS A 447 -27.27 0.29 -13.23
CA CYS A 447 -26.88 1.04 -14.44
C CYS A 447 -25.53 0.52 -15.00
N PRO A 448 -25.11 0.99 -16.21
CA PRO A 448 -23.87 0.57 -16.87
C PRO A 448 -22.57 0.91 -16.10
N ASN A 449 -22.59 1.69 -15.01
CA ASN A 449 -21.42 1.98 -14.18
C ASN A 449 -20.82 0.75 -13.49
N ASN A 450 -21.54 -0.38 -13.49
CA ASN A 450 -21.02 -1.69 -13.11
C ASN A 450 -20.44 -1.78 -11.68
N CYS A 451 -20.99 -1.06 -10.70
CA CYS A 451 -20.45 -0.92 -9.34
C CYS A 451 -20.32 -2.26 -8.59
N VAL A 452 -21.22 -3.22 -8.80
CA VAL A 452 -21.17 -4.57 -8.21
C VAL A 452 -20.67 -5.64 -9.19
N LYS A 453 -20.10 -5.20 -10.32
CA LYS A 453 -19.49 -6.05 -11.35
C LYS A 453 -20.37 -7.24 -11.76
N PRO A 454 -21.61 -7.01 -12.25
CA PRO A 454 -22.49 -8.09 -12.66
C PRO A 454 -21.85 -9.04 -13.70
N ASN A 455 -21.02 -8.51 -14.56
CA ASN A 455 -20.27 -9.25 -15.60
C ASN A 455 -19.23 -10.25 -15.07
N LEU A 456 -18.87 -10.20 -13.77
CA LEU A 456 -17.99 -11.16 -13.12
C LEU A 456 -18.75 -12.23 -12.30
N ASN A 457 -20.06 -12.24 -12.38
CA ASN A 457 -20.91 -13.24 -11.71
C ASN A 457 -21.46 -14.23 -12.74
N ASP A 458 -21.93 -15.39 -12.27
CA ASP A 458 -22.48 -16.42 -13.15
C ASP A 458 -23.79 -15.93 -13.85
N PHE A 459 -24.53 -15.04 -13.18
CA PHE A 459 -25.67 -14.32 -13.74
C PHE A 459 -25.65 -12.86 -13.31
N GLY A 460 -25.56 -11.96 -14.28
CA GLY A 460 -25.49 -10.52 -14.05
C GLY A 460 -26.65 -9.77 -14.72
N ILE A 461 -27.29 -8.88 -13.97
CA ILE A 461 -28.32 -7.98 -14.47
C ILE A 461 -27.77 -6.57 -14.42
N VAL A 462 -27.92 -5.81 -15.51
CA VAL A 462 -27.49 -4.41 -15.62
C VAL A 462 -28.63 -3.57 -16.17
N GLY A 463 -29.04 -2.55 -15.40
CA GLY A 463 -30.00 -1.56 -15.86
C GLY A 463 -29.43 -0.77 -17.03
N GLN A 464 -30.19 -0.67 -18.12
CA GLN A 464 -29.81 0.08 -19.31
C GLN A 464 -30.95 0.97 -19.76
N ARG A 465 -30.62 2.05 -20.43
CA ARG A 465 -31.58 2.83 -21.22
C ARG A 465 -31.62 2.30 -22.63
N VAL A 466 -32.81 1.97 -23.08
CA VAL A 466 -33.04 1.70 -24.52
C VAL A 466 -33.39 3.02 -25.16
N PRO A 467 -32.59 3.53 -26.10
CA PRO A 467 -32.96 4.74 -26.81
C PRO A 467 -34.20 4.45 -27.68
N MET A 468 -35.18 5.33 -27.60
CA MET A 468 -36.36 5.29 -28.47
C MET A 468 -36.43 6.57 -29.26
N VAL A 469 -36.70 6.47 -30.57
CA VAL A 469 -36.92 7.61 -31.44
C VAL A 469 -38.42 7.87 -31.52
N ASP A 470 -38.82 9.06 -31.17
CA ASP A 470 -40.18 9.54 -31.41
C ASP A 470 -40.26 10.00 -32.86
N LEU A 471 -40.82 9.14 -33.70
CA LEU A 471 -40.91 9.39 -35.14
C LEU A 471 -41.84 10.57 -35.51
N GLU A 472 -42.77 10.95 -34.61
CA GLU A 472 -43.64 12.11 -34.82
C GLU A 472 -42.89 13.43 -34.61
N LYS A 473 -41.92 13.40 -33.66
CA LYS A 473 -41.05 14.55 -33.36
C LYS A 473 -39.78 14.60 -34.21
N CYS A 474 -39.47 13.51 -34.90
CA CYS A 474 -38.33 13.45 -35.81
C CYS A 474 -38.54 14.38 -37.02
N ARG A 475 -37.62 15.34 -37.19
CA ARG A 475 -37.71 16.33 -38.28
C ARG A 475 -37.23 15.83 -39.65
N GLY A 476 -36.77 14.59 -39.75
CA GLY A 476 -36.26 14.02 -40.98
C GLY A 476 -35.07 14.77 -41.55
N CYS A 477 -34.05 15.06 -40.70
CA CYS A 477 -32.87 15.81 -41.11
C CYS A 477 -32.12 15.04 -42.22
N GLY A 478 -31.80 15.66 -43.34
CA GLY A 478 -31.02 15.02 -44.40
C GLY A 478 -29.65 14.53 -43.99
N ARG A 479 -29.17 14.95 -42.80
CA ARG A 479 -27.95 14.47 -42.13
C ARG A 479 -28.20 14.33 -40.63
N CYS A 480 -28.52 13.11 -40.21
CA CYS A 480 -28.85 12.82 -38.84
C CYS A 480 -27.59 12.83 -37.97
N GLN A 481 -27.50 13.75 -37.01
CA GLN A 481 -26.34 13.85 -36.08
C GLN A 481 -26.23 12.66 -35.15
N VAL A 482 -27.36 12.05 -34.75
CA VAL A 482 -27.35 10.85 -33.89
C VAL A 482 -26.76 9.65 -34.63
N SER A 483 -27.17 9.45 -35.87
CA SER A 483 -26.64 8.38 -36.73
C SER A 483 -25.15 8.57 -37.03
N LEU A 484 -24.72 9.81 -37.29
CA LEU A 484 -23.31 10.13 -37.54
C LEU A 484 -22.41 10.01 -36.31
N ALA A 485 -22.97 10.31 -35.15
CA ALA A 485 -22.20 10.23 -33.85
C ALA A 485 -22.20 8.84 -33.25
N CYS A 486 -22.97 7.89 -33.78
CA CYS A 486 -23.03 6.53 -33.24
C CYS A 486 -21.78 5.72 -33.64
N PRO A 487 -20.85 5.41 -32.70
CA PRO A 487 -19.57 4.77 -33.04
C PRO A 487 -19.73 3.30 -33.48
N VAL A 488 -20.90 2.71 -33.24
CA VAL A 488 -21.21 1.30 -33.54
C VAL A 488 -22.32 1.12 -34.57
N GLY A 489 -22.77 2.20 -35.19
CA GLY A 489 -23.79 2.15 -36.22
C GLY A 489 -25.19 1.67 -35.78
N ALA A 490 -25.47 1.75 -34.45
CA ALA A 490 -26.74 1.29 -33.89
C ALA A 490 -27.93 2.20 -34.21
N SER A 491 -27.69 3.40 -34.73
CA SER A 491 -28.72 4.34 -35.22
C SER A 491 -28.56 4.52 -36.72
N GLN A 492 -29.58 4.21 -37.46
CA GLN A 492 -29.62 4.34 -38.92
C GLN A 492 -30.82 5.17 -39.33
N VAL A 493 -30.66 5.91 -40.39
CA VAL A 493 -31.78 6.65 -41.04
C VAL A 493 -32.43 5.72 -42.06
N VAL A 494 -33.70 5.43 -41.84
CA VAL A 494 -34.53 4.64 -42.76
C VAL A 494 -35.70 5.51 -43.20
N ASP A 495 -35.96 5.60 -44.48
CA ASP A 495 -37.04 6.42 -45.08
C ASP A 495 -37.02 7.89 -44.62
N GLY A 496 -35.83 8.44 -44.47
CA GLY A 496 -35.62 9.85 -44.08
C GLY A 496 -35.79 10.16 -42.60
N LYS A 497 -35.99 9.17 -41.76
CA LYS A 497 -36.13 9.31 -40.30
C LYS A 497 -35.27 8.32 -39.52
#